data_f6bc4b13271fea57deab91de76e6044f
#
_entry.id   f6bc4b13271fea57deab91de76e6044f
#
_cell.length_a   1.000
_cell.length_b   1.000
_cell.length_c   1.000
_cell.angle_alpha   90.00
_cell.angle_beta   90.00
_cell.angle_gamma   90.00
#
_symmetry.space_group_name_H-M   'P 1'
#
loop_
_entity.id
_entity.type
_entity.pdbx_description
1 polymer ?
#
loop_
_entity_poly.entity_id
_entity_poly.type
_entity_poly.pdbx_seq_one_letter_code
_entity_poly.pdbx_strand_id
1 'polypeptide(L)'
;MTEVVVPLTVLDLTEADLPACGWYGTPTDLAYVAEAIQRARRGEVEYLAVCPPSGLPVAVGGVDYTKPPGGATIWQLSVQAELRSCGIGSVLIGALEHRARSRGLGWVELGVDDNMSRPRALYERLGYVVSGSEIGSWDQEAADGSTTRYEARITLLRKQLT
;
A
#
# COMPACT_ATOMS: atom_id res chain seq x y z
N MET A 1 33.04 4.43 -10.84
CA MET A 1 31.63 4.70 -10.51
C MET A 1 31.55 5.19 -9.08
N THR A 2 30.78 6.22 -8.86
CA THR A 2 30.56 6.75 -7.50
C THR A 2 29.17 6.35 -7.03
N GLU A 3 29.11 5.69 -5.90
CA GLU A 3 27.85 5.35 -5.27
C GLU A 3 27.37 6.51 -4.40
N VAL A 4 26.08 6.83 -4.52
CA VAL A 4 25.45 7.91 -3.76
C VAL A 4 24.27 7.34 -2.98
N VAL A 5 24.23 7.59 -1.68
CA VAL A 5 23.13 7.18 -0.82
C VAL A 5 22.12 8.33 -0.75
N VAL A 6 20.85 8.02 -1.07
CA VAL A 6 19.75 8.97 -0.97
C VAL A 6 18.88 8.58 0.21
N PRO A 7 18.76 9.45 1.24
CA PRO A 7 17.90 9.13 2.38
C PRO A 7 16.43 9.12 2.01
N LEU A 8 15.68 8.19 2.59
CA LEU A 8 14.23 8.09 2.43
C LEU A 8 13.57 8.41 3.76
N THR A 9 12.49 9.19 3.72
CA THR A 9 11.68 9.50 4.90
C THR A 9 10.29 8.90 4.71
N VAL A 10 9.76 8.29 5.76
CA VAL A 10 8.38 7.79 5.79
C VAL A 10 7.55 8.76 6.61
N LEU A 11 6.44 9.20 6.04
CA LEU A 11 5.53 10.14 6.71
C LEU A 11 4.08 9.85 6.36
N ASP A 12 3.18 10.41 7.15
CA ASP A 12 1.74 10.32 6.87
C ASP A 12 1.41 11.14 5.63
N LEU A 13 0.71 10.53 4.68
CA LEU A 13 0.24 11.23 3.49
C LEU A 13 -0.95 12.11 3.85
N THR A 14 -0.94 13.33 3.37
CA THR A 14 -2.01 14.30 3.58
C THR A 14 -2.68 14.70 2.27
N GLU A 15 -3.82 15.37 2.34
CA GLU A 15 -4.52 15.87 1.15
C GLU A 15 -3.65 16.81 0.32
N ALA A 16 -2.78 17.56 0.98
CA ALA A 16 -1.85 18.49 0.30
C ALA A 16 -0.86 17.77 -0.60
N ASP A 17 -0.60 16.47 -0.35
CA ASP A 17 0.34 15.66 -1.12
C ASP A 17 -0.29 15.03 -2.37
N LEU A 18 -1.62 15.01 -2.48
CA LEU A 18 -2.32 14.35 -3.59
C LEU A 18 -1.89 14.84 -4.98
N PRO A 19 -1.67 16.15 -5.21
CA PRO A 19 -1.21 16.62 -6.51
C PRO A 19 0.12 16.00 -6.95
N ALA A 20 0.97 15.60 -6.01
CA ALA A 20 2.24 14.96 -6.28
C ALA A 20 2.12 13.44 -6.50
N CYS A 21 0.93 12.87 -6.36
CA CYS A 21 0.67 11.44 -6.52
C CYS A 21 0.07 11.08 -7.88
N GLY A 22 0.17 11.94 -8.87
CA GLY A 22 -0.38 11.67 -10.21
C GLY A 22 0.16 10.40 -10.87
N TRP A 23 1.35 9.96 -10.50
CA TRP A 23 1.94 8.70 -10.95
C TRP A 23 1.20 7.46 -10.46
N TYR A 24 0.37 7.59 -9.42
CA TYR A 24 -0.35 6.46 -8.79
C TYR A 24 -1.34 5.81 -9.76
N GLY A 25 -2.06 6.60 -10.53
CA GLY A 25 -3.01 6.08 -11.49
C GLY A 25 -4.00 7.13 -12.00
N THR A 26 -5.18 6.66 -12.37
CA THR A 26 -6.26 7.47 -12.92
C THR A 26 -6.92 8.34 -11.84
N PRO A 27 -7.78 9.30 -12.22
CA PRO A 27 -8.60 10.05 -11.24
C PRO A 27 -9.43 9.14 -10.34
N THR A 28 -9.94 8.01 -10.85
CA THR A 28 -10.66 7.02 -10.04
C THR A 28 -9.75 6.40 -8.98
N ASP A 29 -8.52 6.03 -9.36
CA ASP A 29 -7.54 5.50 -8.41
C ASP A 29 -7.18 6.52 -7.34
N LEU A 30 -6.97 7.76 -7.73
CA LEU A 30 -6.66 8.85 -6.80
C LEU A 30 -7.82 9.17 -5.85
N ALA A 31 -9.06 8.96 -6.29
CA ALA A 31 -10.22 9.09 -5.41
C ALA A 31 -10.20 8.05 -4.28
N TYR A 32 -9.74 6.84 -4.53
CA TYR A 32 -9.54 5.84 -3.47
C TYR A 32 -8.47 6.26 -2.47
N VAL A 33 -7.39 6.88 -2.95
CA VAL A 33 -6.35 7.43 -2.06
C VAL A 33 -6.91 8.57 -1.21
N ALA A 34 -7.68 9.47 -1.81
CA ALA A 34 -8.32 10.58 -1.09
C ALA A 34 -9.26 10.06 0.00
N GLU A 35 -10.04 9.03 -0.29
CA GLU A 35 -10.92 8.38 0.69
C GLU A 35 -10.11 7.78 1.84
N ALA A 36 -8.98 7.13 1.53
CA ALA A 36 -8.10 6.57 2.55
C ALA A 36 -7.56 7.65 3.49
N ILE A 37 -7.20 8.81 2.96
CA ILE A 37 -6.75 9.96 3.77
C ILE A 37 -7.86 10.44 4.70
N GLN A 38 -9.11 10.49 4.23
CA GLN A 38 -10.25 10.84 5.06
C GLN A 38 -10.46 9.84 6.19
N ARG A 39 -10.32 8.55 5.89
CA ARG A 39 -10.39 7.49 6.90
C ARG A 39 -9.25 7.60 7.92
N ALA A 40 -8.07 8.01 7.50
CA ALA A 40 -6.94 8.26 8.40
C ALA A 40 -7.24 9.38 9.38
N ARG A 41 -7.93 10.42 8.95
CA ARG A 41 -8.38 11.52 9.82
C ARG A 41 -9.36 11.06 10.90
N ARG A 42 -10.12 10.01 10.62
CA ARG A 42 -11.04 9.40 11.60
C ARG A 42 -10.37 8.34 12.48
N GLY A 43 -9.10 8.08 12.29
CA GLY A 43 -8.36 7.07 13.05
C GLY A 43 -8.63 5.62 12.64
N GLU A 44 -9.34 5.38 11.54
CA GLU A 44 -9.67 4.04 11.06
C GLU A 44 -8.48 3.35 10.41
N VAL A 45 -7.59 4.12 9.80
CA VAL A 45 -6.43 3.65 9.07
C VAL A 45 -5.24 4.58 9.33
N GLU A 46 -4.05 4.13 8.95
CA GLU A 46 -2.90 5.01 8.73
C GLU A 46 -2.48 4.87 7.27
N TYR A 47 -2.16 5.98 6.63
CA TYR A 47 -1.80 6.00 5.22
C TYR A 47 -0.47 6.74 5.06
N LEU A 48 0.54 6.02 4.59
CA LEU A 48 1.92 6.48 4.61
C LEU A 48 2.47 6.72 3.20
N ALA A 49 3.47 7.57 3.14
CA ALA A 49 4.25 7.79 1.94
C ALA A 49 5.74 7.65 2.25
N VAL A 50 6.51 7.19 1.26
CA VAL A 50 7.96 7.22 1.27
C VAL A 50 8.39 8.36 0.37
N CYS A 51 9.24 9.25 0.89
CA CYS A 51 9.70 10.44 0.18
C CYS A 51 11.22 10.54 0.21
N PRO A 52 11.86 10.83 -0.94
CA PRO A 52 13.27 11.25 -0.97
C PRO A 52 13.41 12.70 -0.46
N PRO A 53 14.62 13.30 -0.45
CA PRO A 53 14.82 14.66 0.04
C PRO A 53 13.97 15.73 -0.65
N SER A 54 13.49 15.48 -1.87
CA SER A 54 12.57 16.40 -2.55
C SER A 54 11.24 16.58 -1.81
N GLY A 55 10.89 15.65 -0.92
CA GLY A 55 9.60 15.63 -0.24
C GLY A 55 8.43 15.12 -1.09
N LEU A 56 8.68 14.71 -2.34
CA LEU A 56 7.64 14.20 -3.22
C LEU A 56 7.41 12.71 -2.98
N PRO A 57 6.17 12.25 -2.78
CA PRO A 57 5.90 10.84 -2.56
C PRO A 57 6.31 9.98 -3.75
N VAL A 58 7.08 8.92 -3.51
CA VAL A 58 7.48 7.93 -4.53
C VAL A 58 6.88 6.55 -4.26
N ALA A 59 6.31 6.35 -3.09
CA ALA A 59 5.55 5.16 -2.73
C ALA A 59 4.47 5.56 -1.73
N VAL A 60 3.33 4.89 -1.79
CA VAL A 60 2.22 5.10 -0.87
C VAL A 60 1.58 3.77 -0.50
N GLY A 61 0.93 3.72 0.63
CA GLY A 61 0.18 2.56 1.08
C GLY A 61 -0.39 2.77 2.47
N GLY A 62 -1.35 1.95 2.82
CA GLY A 62 -2.07 2.08 4.07
C GLY A 62 -2.17 0.80 4.89
N VAL A 63 -2.51 0.96 6.15
CA VAL A 63 -2.87 -0.11 7.05
C VAL A 63 -4.24 0.19 7.66
N ASP A 64 -5.16 -0.74 7.48
CA ASP A 64 -6.58 -0.63 7.88
C ASP A 64 -6.81 -1.45 9.14
N TYR A 65 -7.32 -0.80 10.18
CA TYR A 65 -7.55 -1.38 11.49
C TYR A 65 -9.01 -1.82 11.71
N THR A 66 -9.87 -1.64 10.70
CA THR A 66 -11.32 -1.83 10.88
C THR A 66 -11.82 -3.21 10.45
N LYS A 67 -10.99 -4.02 9.78
CA LYS A 67 -11.46 -5.28 9.22
C LYS A 67 -11.39 -6.43 10.21
N PRO A 68 -10.30 -7.18 10.35
CA PRO A 68 -10.31 -8.36 11.19
C PRO A 68 -9.95 -8.05 12.65
N PRO A 69 -10.58 -8.72 13.62
CA PRO A 69 -10.21 -8.55 15.02
C PRO A 69 -8.77 -9.03 15.28
N GLY A 70 -7.99 -8.26 16.02
CA GLY A 70 -6.63 -8.62 16.43
C GLY A 70 -5.56 -8.44 15.39
N GLY A 71 -5.90 -7.98 14.18
CA GLY A 71 -4.95 -7.75 13.10
C GLY A 71 -5.31 -6.55 12.25
N ALA A 72 -4.52 -6.30 11.24
CA ALA A 72 -4.73 -5.18 10.31
C ALA A 72 -4.52 -5.63 8.87
N THR A 73 -5.11 -4.89 7.94
CA THR A 73 -4.98 -5.13 6.51
C THR A 73 -4.12 -4.04 5.88
N ILE A 74 -3.04 -4.45 5.23
CA ILE A 74 -2.22 -3.56 4.40
C ILE A 74 -2.83 -3.55 3.00
N TRP A 75 -3.05 -2.35 2.44
CA TRP A 75 -3.66 -2.23 1.12
C TRP A 75 -3.16 -1.00 0.36
N GLN A 76 -3.46 -0.93 -0.92
CA GLN A 76 -3.08 0.16 -1.82
C GLN A 76 -1.56 0.41 -1.88
N LEU A 77 -0.75 -0.63 -1.72
CA LEU A 77 0.70 -0.50 -1.85
C LEU A 77 1.06 -0.18 -3.30
N SER A 78 1.78 0.91 -3.51
CA SER A 78 2.26 1.28 -4.84
C SER A 78 3.59 2.00 -4.75
N VAL A 79 4.50 1.65 -5.65
CA VAL A 79 5.80 2.31 -5.82
C VAL A 79 5.84 2.87 -7.24
N GLN A 80 6.33 4.10 -7.38
CA GLN A 80 6.50 4.73 -8.68
C GLN A 80 7.30 3.80 -9.59
N ALA A 81 6.83 3.59 -10.84
CA ALA A 81 7.29 2.52 -11.71
C ALA A 81 8.82 2.52 -11.92
N GLU A 82 9.41 3.69 -12.09
CA GLU A 82 10.84 3.85 -12.33
C GLU A 82 11.70 3.49 -11.12
N LEU A 83 11.10 3.41 -9.94
CA LEU A 83 11.79 3.14 -8.68
C LEU A 83 11.47 1.76 -8.12
N ARG A 84 10.81 0.92 -8.86
CA ARG A 84 10.53 -0.45 -8.45
C ARG A 84 11.82 -1.27 -8.37
N SER A 85 11.82 -2.30 -7.52
CA SER A 85 12.97 -3.17 -7.29
C SER A 85 14.19 -2.47 -6.67
N CYS A 86 13.96 -1.33 -6.02
CA CYS A 86 14.99 -0.58 -5.29
C CYS A 86 14.86 -0.74 -3.76
N GLY A 87 14.00 -1.62 -3.28
CA GLY A 87 13.77 -1.83 -1.85
C GLY A 87 12.80 -0.85 -1.18
N ILE A 88 12.21 0.07 -1.94
CA ILE A 88 11.28 1.08 -1.40
C ILE A 88 10.00 0.44 -0.87
N GLY A 89 9.46 -0.56 -1.58
CA GLY A 89 8.29 -1.30 -1.12
C GLY A 89 8.52 -1.99 0.22
N SER A 90 9.70 -2.57 0.44
CA SER A 90 10.06 -3.19 1.70
C SER A 90 10.14 -2.17 2.84
N VAL A 91 10.66 -0.98 2.58
CA VAL A 91 10.69 0.12 3.55
C VAL A 91 9.28 0.51 3.96
N LEU A 92 8.38 0.67 2.98
CA LEU A 92 6.99 1.03 3.23
C LEU A 92 6.25 -0.05 4.05
N ILE A 93 6.38 -1.31 3.65
CA ILE A 93 5.75 -2.43 4.36
C ILE A 93 6.26 -2.50 5.80
N GLY A 94 7.56 -2.37 6.01
CA GLY A 94 8.15 -2.35 7.35
C GLY A 94 7.59 -1.22 8.22
N ALA A 95 7.38 -0.04 7.64
CA ALA A 95 6.80 1.09 8.35
C ALA A 95 5.32 0.83 8.72
N LEU A 96 4.54 0.23 7.81
CA LEU A 96 3.15 -0.13 8.07
C LEU A 96 3.05 -1.21 9.15
N GLU A 97 3.91 -2.21 9.11
CA GLU A 97 4.01 -3.23 10.16
C GLU A 97 4.32 -2.61 11.52
N HIS A 98 5.25 -1.66 11.53
CA HIS A 98 5.60 -0.94 12.75
C HIS A 98 4.40 -0.19 13.34
N ARG A 99 3.60 0.47 12.50
CA ARG A 99 2.39 1.17 12.93
C ARG A 99 1.37 0.18 13.53
N ALA A 100 1.15 -0.96 12.89
CA ALA A 100 0.26 -2.00 13.40
C ALA A 100 0.77 -2.56 14.73
N ARG A 101 2.07 -2.81 14.82
CA ARG A 101 2.70 -3.29 16.06
C ARG A 101 2.54 -2.29 17.19
N SER A 102 2.68 -1.00 16.91
CA SER A 102 2.50 0.07 17.89
C SER A 102 1.08 0.16 18.43
N ARG A 103 0.11 -0.36 17.70
CA ARG A 103 -1.29 -0.48 18.15
C ARG A 103 -1.56 -1.76 18.92
N GLY A 104 -0.55 -2.59 19.15
CA GLY A 104 -0.70 -3.85 19.88
C GLY A 104 -1.31 -4.99 19.07
N LEU A 105 -1.33 -4.87 17.74
CA LEU A 105 -1.89 -5.91 16.88
C LEU A 105 -0.91 -7.05 16.69
N GLY A 106 -1.43 -8.27 16.60
CA GLY A 106 -0.62 -9.48 16.53
C GLY A 106 -0.24 -9.92 15.12
N TRP A 107 -0.90 -9.40 14.09
CA TRP A 107 -0.65 -9.81 12.71
C TRP A 107 -1.13 -8.77 11.70
N VAL A 108 -0.58 -8.86 10.50
CA VAL A 108 -1.04 -8.09 9.34
C VAL A 108 -1.32 -9.02 8.17
N GLU A 109 -2.27 -8.62 7.34
CA GLU A 109 -2.69 -9.35 6.16
C GLU A 109 -2.68 -8.42 4.95
N LEU A 110 -2.35 -8.97 3.79
CA LEU A 110 -2.46 -8.28 2.53
C LEU A 110 -2.97 -9.22 1.45
N GLY A 111 -3.49 -8.65 0.38
CA GLY A 111 -4.03 -9.39 -0.74
C GLY A 111 -3.19 -9.19 -2.00
N VAL A 112 -3.08 -10.25 -2.79
CA VAL A 112 -2.45 -10.22 -4.10
C VAL A 112 -3.47 -10.65 -5.14
N ASP A 113 -3.66 -9.82 -6.15
CA ASP A 113 -4.45 -10.18 -7.32
C ASP A 113 -3.77 -11.35 -8.03
N ASP A 114 -4.49 -12.46 -8.21
CA ASP A 114 -3.94 -13.68 -8.83
C ASP A 114 -3.48 -13.45 -10.28
N ASN A 115 -3.94 -12.37 -10.91
CA ASN A 115 -3.47 -11.96 -12.23
C ASN A 115 -2.12 -11.25 -12.20
N MET A 116 -1.56 -10.99 -11.01
CA MET A 116 -0.30 -10.26 -10.82
C MET A 116 0.64 -11.07 -9.92
N SER A 117 1.62 -11.75 -10.50
CA SER A 117 2.49 -12.69 -9.76
C SER A 117 3.69 -12.04 -9.06
N ARG A 118 4.18 -10.89 -9.52
CA ARG A 118 5.41 -10.28 -9.01
C ARG A 118 5.36 -9.86 -7.54
N PRO A 119 4.27 -9.23 -7.04
CA PRO A 119 4.22 -8.81 -5.64
C PRO A 119 4.28 -9.97 -4.65
N ARG A 120 3.74 -11.12 -4.99
CA ARG A 120 3.69 -12.28 -4.10
C ARG A 120 5.08 -12.73 -3.65
N ALA A 121 6.05 -12.78 -4.58
CA ALA A 121 7.41 -13.20 -4.26
C ALA A 121 8.07 -12.26 -3.23
N LEU A 122 7.83 -10.95 -3.35
CA LEU A 122 8.30 -9.98 -2.37
C LEU A 122 7.69 -10.23 -0.99
N TYR A 123 6.39 -10.43 -0.92
CA TYR A 123 5.70 -10.63 0.36
C TYR A 123 6.16 -11.92 1.04
N GLU A 124 6.33 -12.98 0.28
CA GLU A 124 6.85 -14.25 0.82
C GLU A 124 8.27 -14.09 1.40
N ARG A 125 9.13 -13.32 0.71
CA ARG A 125 10.47 -13.01 1.24
C ARG A 125 10.41 -12.18 2.53
N LEU A 126 9.39 -11.37 2.71
CA LEU A 126 9.19 -10.57 3.91
C LEU A 126 8.52 -11.34 5.06
N GLY A 127 8.24 -12.63 4.85
CA GLY A 127 7.69 -13.49 5.89
C GLY A 127 6.19 -13.69 5.85
N TYR A 128 5.53 -13.24 4.79
CA TYR A 128 4.08 -13.47 4.61
C TYR A 128 3.82 -14.86 4.10
N VAL A 129 2.77 -15.49 4.63
CA VAL A 129 2.37 -16.87 4.31
C VAL A 129 0.91 -16.84 3.85
N VAL A 130 0.59 -17.63 2.84
CA VAL A 130 -0.79 -17.73 2.33
C VAL A 130 -1.73 -18.14 3.45
N SER A 131 -2.78 -17.38 3.66
CA SER A 131 -3.78 -17.57 4.71
C SER A 131 -5.19 -17.81 4.19
N GLY A 132 -5.46 -17.50 2.92
CA GLY A 132 -6.79 -17.69 2.34
C GLY A 132 -6.91 -17.02 0.98
N SER A 133 -8.16 -16.89 0.54
CA SER A 133 -8.50 -16.17 -0.69
C SER A 133 -9.87 -15.54 -0.58
N GLU A 134 -10.10 -14.52 -1.39
CA GLU A 134 -11.40 -13.84 -1.50
C GLU A 134 -11.57 -13.33 -2.93
N ILE A 135 -12.79 -12.91 -3.26
CA ILE A 135 -13.06 -12.18 -4.50
C ILE A 135 -13.05 -10.70 -4.18
N GLY A 136 -12.11 -9.99 -4.79
CA GLY A 136 -12.01 -8.53 -4.69
C GLY A 136 -12.66 -7.88 -5.90
N SER A 137 -13.27 -6.72 -5.70
CA SER A 137 -13.78 -5.93 -6.81
C SER A 137 -13.65 -4.43 -6.52
N TRP A 138 -13.39 -3.67 -7.56
CA TRP A 138 -13.26 -2.21 -7.48
C TRP A 138 -13.49 -1.60 -8.85
N ASP A 139 -13.74 -0.29 -8.85
CA ASP A 139 -13.93 0.45 -10.08
C ASP A 139 -12.59 0.73 -10.76
N GLN A 140 -12.55 0.52 -12.07
CA GLN A 140 -11.41 0.88 -12.93
C GLN A 140 -11.85 1.87 -13.99
N GLU A 141 -11.00 2.82 -14.30
CA GLU A 141 -11.22 3.80 -15.33
C GLU A 141 -10.46 3.41 -16.59
N ALA A 142 -11.18 3.35 -17.72
CA ALA A 142 -10.61 3.09 -19.04
C ALA A 142 -9.99 4.36 -19.62
N ALA A 143 -9.21 4.20 -20.72
CA ALA A 143 -8.54 5.31 -21.39
C ALA A 143 -9.53 6.38 -21.90
N ASP A 144 -10.77 6.01 -22.20
CA ASP A 144 -11.83 6.93 -22.64
C ASP A 144 -12.56 7.62 -21.48
N GLY A 145 -12.13 7.38 -20.23
CA GLY A 145 -12.76 7.93 -19.03
C GLY A 145 -13.96 7.13 -18.51
N SER A 146 -14.39 6.08 -19.21
CA SER A 146 -15.45 5.22 -18.72
C SER A 146 -15.01 4.38 -17.54
N THR A 147 -15.96 4.07 -16.64
CA THR A 147 -15.68 3.25 -15.45
C THR A 147 -16.28 1.87 -15.63
N THR A 148 -15.50 0.84 -15.34
CA THR A 148 -15.93 -0.55 -15.31
C THR A 148 -15.63 -1.17 -13.96
N ARG A 149 -16.42 -2.17 -13.58
CA ARG A 149 -16.18 -2.92 -12.35
C ARG A 149 -15.20 -4.05 -12.65
N TYR A 150 -14.03 -3.98 -12.01
CA TYR A 150 -13.02 -5.05 -12.06
C TYR A 150 -13.29 -6.04 -10.94
N GLU A 151 -13.15 -7.32 -11.25
CA GLU A 151 -13.27 -8.40 -10.27
C GLU A 151 -12.14 -9.38 -10.45
N ALA A 152 -11.53 -9.80 -9.36
CA ALA A 152 -10.42 -10.74 -9.38
C ALA A 152 -10.40 -11.62 -8.14
N ARG A 153 -9.81 -12.79 -8.27
CA ARG A 153 -9.48 -13.62 -7.14
C ARG A 153 -8.24 -13.05 -6.46
N ILE A 154 -8.34 -12.81 -5.16
CA ILE A 154 -7.28 -12.27 -4.35
C ILE A 154 -6.75 -13.36 -3.42
N THR A 155 -5.47 -13.66 -3.51
CA THR A 155 -4.79 -14.53 -2.54
C THR A 155 -4.41 -13.69 -1.33
N LEU A 156 -4.81 -14.12 -0.13
CA LEU A 156 -4.51 -13.45 1.12
C LEU A 156 -3.25 -14.05 1.74
N LEU A 157 -2.34 -13.18 2.17
CA LEU A 157 -1.13 -13.56 2.87
C LEU A 157 -1.07 -12.84 4.21
N ARG A 158 -0.57 -13.54 5.22
CA ARG A 158 -0.54 -13.05 6.60
C ARG A 158 0.84 -13.18 7.19
N LYS A 159 1.23 -12.23 8.02
CA LYS A 159 2.47 -12.24 8.79
C LYS A 159 2.19 -11.96 10.25
N GLN A 160 2.77 -12.77 11.13
CA GLN A 160 2.71 -12.54 12.57
C GLN A 160 3.66 -11.40 12.94
N LEU A 161 3.20 -10.51 13.81
CA LEU A 161 3.99 -9.42 14.36
C LEU A 161 4.44 -9.79 15.77
N THR A 162 5.73 -9.84 15.96
CA THR A 162 6.33 -10.16 17.27
C THR A 162 7.05 -8.98 17.87
#